data_d8c1b8663375c4877387df4311ca34e1
#
_entry.id   d8c1b8663375c4877387df4311ca34e1
#
_cell.length_a   1.000
_cell.length_b   1.000
_cell.length_c   1.000
_cell.angle_alpha   90.00
_cell.angle_beta   90.00
_cell.angle_gamma   90.00
#
_symmetry.space_group_name_H-M   'P 1'
#
loop_
_entity.id
_entity.type
_entity.pdbx_description
1 polymer ?
#
loop_
_entity_poly.entity_id
_entity_poly.type
_entity_poly.pdbx_seq_one_letter_code
_entity_poly.pdbx_strand_id
1 'polypeptide(L)'
;MTRQKINRINEKLDEVHRMMTSRGYDNDKLNKAFLVFNLTSLSEEKDAFQFIIKSLLKMNENAENYEICQYLQIMDKDLNKTRNKNE
;
A
#
# COMPACT_ATOMS: atom_id res chain seq x y z
N MET A 1 -13.88 -7.83 3.13
CA MET A 1 -12.69 -8.51 2.56
C MET A 1 -12.38 -9.76 3.37
N THR A 2 -11.82 -10.76 2.73
CA THR A 2 -11.43 -11.97 3.45
C THR A 2 -10.16 -11.74 4.27
N ARG A 3 -9.98 -12.55 5.31
CA ARG A 3 -8.78 -12.47 6.13
C ARG A 3 -7.51 -12.73 5.31
N GLN A 4 -7.58 -13.68 4.40
CA GLN A 4 -6.45 -13.97 3.51
C GLN A 4 -6.05 -12.76 2.69
N LYS A 5 -7.04 -12.05 2.15
CA LYS A 5 -6.77 -10.88 1.32
C LYS A 5 -6.17 -9.75 2.15
N ILE A 6 -6.71 -9.55 3.36
CA ILE A 6 -6.18 -8.52 4.25
C ILE A 6 -4.73 -8.81 4.60
N ASN A 7 -4.42 -10.06 4.94
CA ASN A 7 -3.04 -10.43 5.28
C ASN A 7 -2.10 -10.22 4.09
N ARG A 8 -2.56 -10.56 2.88
CA ARG A 8 -1.74 -10.40 1.68
C ARG A 8 -1.44 -8.92 1.42
N ILE A 9 -2.44 -8.07 1.58
CA ILE A 9 -2.24 -6.65 1.37
C ILE A 9 -1.26 -6.09 2.40
N ASN A 10 -1.40 -6.48 3.66
CA ASN A 10 -0.50 -6.01 4.70
C ASN A 10 0.93 -6.46 4.45
N GLU A 11 1.13 -7.69 3.97
CA GLU A 11 2.46 -8.16 3.61
C GLU A 11 3.07 -7.33 2.49
N LYS A 12 2.26 -6.99 1.50
CA LYS A 12 2.73 -6.16 0.38
C LYS A 12 3.04 -4.74 0.83
N LEU A 13 2.27 -4.21 1.78
CA LEU A 13 2.57 -2.89 2.33
C LEU A 13 3.90 -2.89 3.08
N ASP A 14 4.19 -3.96 3.83
CA ASP A 14 5.48 -4.10 4.48
C ASP A 14 6.60 -4.16 3.45
N GLU A 15 6.35 -4.83 2.35
CA GLU A 15 7.33 -4.91 1.26
C GLU A 15 7.61 -3.54 0.67
N VAL A 16 6.56 -2.76 0.45
CA VAL A 16 6.72 -1.40 -0.06
C VAL A 16 7.55 -0.55 0.91
N HIS A 17 7.30 -0.70 2.20
CA HIS A 17 8.10 0.00 3.21
C HIS A 17 9.58 -0.34 3.05
N ARG A 18 9.90 -1.62 2.92
CA ARG A 18 11.29 -2.04 2.75
C ARG A 18 11.89 -1.50 1.45
N MET A 19 11.11 -1.53 0.37
CA MET A 19 11.58 -1.01 -0.92
C MET A 19 11.90 0.48 -0.83
N MET A 20 11.02 1.25 -0.18
CA MET A 20 11.25 2.67 -0.04
C MET A 20 12.48 2.96 0.83
N THR A 21 12.65 2.19 1.89
CA THR A 21 13.81 2.33 2.76
C THR A 21 15.10 2.06 1.96
N SER A 22 15.10 1.01 1.14
CA SER A 22 16.29 0.66 0.37
C SER A 22 16.60 1.68 -0.72
N ARG A 23 15.61 2.46 -1.15
CA ARG A 23 15.83 3.53 -2.13
C ARG A 23 16.25 4.83 -1.49
N GLY A 24 16.47 4.85 -0.17
CA GLY A 24 16.96 6.04 0.51
C GLY A 24 15.89 7.07 0.83
N TYR A 25 14.62 6.66 0.88
CA TYR A 25 13.56 7.56 1.26
C TYR A 25 13.79 8.06 2.69
N ASP A 26 13.41 9.32 2.95
CA ASP A 26 13.58 9.94 4.28
C ASP A 26 12.88 9.07 5.34
N ASN A 27 13.69 8.53 6.26
CA ASN A 27 13.18 7.60 7.27
C ASN A 27 12.15 8.24 8.20
N ASP A 28 12.35 9.49 8.58
CA ASP A 28 11.41 10.16 9.48
C ASP A 28 10.05 10.32 8.82
N LYS A 29 10.03 10.77 7.58
CA LYS A 29 8.79 10.92 6.84
C LYS A 29 8.13 9.57 6.61
N LEU A 30 8.94 8.58 6.27
CA LEU A 30 8.43 7.24 5.98
C LEU A 30 7.81 6.61 7.22
N ASN A 31 8.49 6.73 8.35
CA ASN A 31 7.98 6.15 9.59
C ASN A 31 6.68 6.83 10.03
N LYS A 32 6.60 8.14 9.88
CA LYS A 32 5.36 8.86 10.22
C LYS A 32 4.21 8.43 9.32
N ALA A 33 4.48 8.32 8.02
CA ALA A 33 3.45 7.90 7.07
C ALA A 33 2.96 6.50 7.39
N PHE A 34 3.89 5.57 7.67
CA PHE A 34 3.49 4.19 7.94
C PHE A 34 2.82 4.04 9.30
N LEU A 35 3.11 4.92 10.24
CA LEU A 35 2.34 4.94 11.48
C LEU A 35 0.86 5.22 11.18
N VAL A 36 0.60 6.24 10.36
CA VAL A 36 -0.77 6.56 9.96
C VAL A 36 -1.39 5.40 9.18
N PHE A 37 -0.63 4.81 8.25
CA PHE A 37 -1.15 3.71 7.42
C PHE A 37 -1.49 2.50 8.28
N ASN A 38 -0.64 2.17 9.25
CA ASN A 38 -0.89 1.03 10.12
C ASN A 38 -2.15 1.25 10.95
N LEU A 39 -2.35 2.46 11.46
CA LEU A 39 -3.57 2.78 12.19
C LEU A 39 -4.79 2.71 11.28
N THR A 40 -4.68 3.23 10.07
CA THR A 40 -5.77 3.22 9.11
C THR A 40 -6.15 1.79 8.74
N SER A 41 -5.16 0.92 8.57
CA SER A 41 -5.41 -0.46 8.15
C SER A 41 -6.13 -1.28 9.21
N LEU A 42 -6.17 -0.80 10.45
CA LEU A 42 -6.88 -1.52 11.51
C LEU A 42 -8.37 -1.64 11.25
N SER A 43 -8.94 -0.73 10.45
CA SER A 43 -10.35 -0.84 10.08
C SER A 43 -10.62 -2.03 9.17
N GLU A 44 -9.60 -2.53 8.48
CA GLU A 44 -9.68 -3.67 7.57
C GLU A 44 -10.71 -3.49 6.46
N GLU A 45 -10.97 -2.24 6.09
CA GLU A 45 -11.91 -1.92 5.03
C GLU A 45 -11.19 -1.60 3.73
N LYS A 46 -11.87 -1.91 2.64
CA LYS A 46 -11.32 -1.68 1.32
C LYS A 46 -10.93 -0.22 1.11
N ASP A 47 -11.78 0.70 1.54
CA ASP A 47 -11.52 2.13 1.35
C ASP A 47 -10.27 2.57 2.09
N ALA A 48 -10.02 2.00 3.27
CA ALA A 48 -8.82 2.30 4.04
C ALA A 48 -7.56 1.88 3.26
N PHE A 49 -7.58 0.68 2.71
CA PHE A 49 -6.43 0.21 1.93
C PHE A 49 -6.26 1.00 0.64
N GLN A 50 -7.36 1.42 0.01
CA GLN A 50 -7.27 2.26 -1.18
C GLN A 50 -6.61 3.60 -0.85
N PHE A 51 -6.97 4.19 0.29
CA PHE A 51 -6.35 5.43 0.73
C PHE A 51 -4.83 5.26 0.92
N ILE A 52 -4.44 4.17 1.56
CA ILE A 52 -3.02 3.88 1.81
C ILE A 52 -2.27 3.74 0.48
N ILE A 53 -2.82 2.95 -0.43
CA ILE A 53 -2.17 2.70 -1.71
C ILE A 53 -2.03 3.99 -2.52
N LYS A 54 -3.08 4.80 -2.56
CA LYS A 54 -3.03 6.06 -3.31
C LYS A 54 -2.06 7.04 -2.69
N SER A 55 -1.98 7.08 -1.36
CA SER A 55 -1.02 7.94 -0.69
C SER A 55 0.41 7.51 -1.02
N LEU A 56 0.67 6.20 -0.98
CA LEU A 56 1.99 5.68 -1.32
C LEU A 56 2.33 5.92 -2.79
N LEU A 57 1.35 5.80 -3.67
CA LEU A 57 1.57 6.10 -5.09
C LEU A 57 2.05 7.53 -5.27
N LYS A 58 1.37 8.47 -4.61
CA LYS A 58 1.74 9.88 -4.75
C LYS A 58 3.15 10.12 -4.21
N MET A 59 3.47 9.54 -3.05
CA MET A 59 4.80 9.69 -2.47
C MET A 59 5.88 9.18 -3.42
N ASN A 60 5.65 8.02 -4.03
CA ASN A 60 6.65 7.42 -4.91
C ASN A 60 6.71 8.08 -6.27
N GLU A 61 5.61 8.63 -6.76
CA GLU A 61 5.63 9.43 -7.98
C GLU A 61 6.47 10.68 -7.77
N ASN A 62 6.29 11.35 -6.64
CA ASN A 62 7.07 12.56 -6.33
C ASN A 62 8.56 12.26 -6.20
N ALA A 63 8.89 11.08 -5.71
CA ALA A 63 10.27 10.64 -5.56
C ALA A 63 10.82 9.95 -6.81
N GLU A 64 9.99 9.79 -7.83
CA GLU A 64 10.35 9.13 -9.10
C GLU A 64 10.74 7.67 -8.93
N ASN A 65 10.17 7.01 -7.94
CA ASN A 65 10.37 5.58 -7.71
C ASN A 65 9.34 4.79 -8.53
N TYR A 66 9.52 4.74 -9.84
CA TYR A 66 8.49 4.22 -10.72
C TYR A 66 8.28 2.71 -10.61
N GLU A 67 9.31 1.96 -10.24
CA GLU A 67 9.13 0.53 -9.99
C GLU A 67 8.18 0.28 -8.82
N ILE A 68 8.32 1.08 -7.78
CA ILE A 68 7.42 0.96 -6.63
C ILE A 68 6.01 1.38 -7.02
N CYS A 69 5.89 2.39 -7.86
CA CYS A 69 4.58 2.81 -8.38
C CYS A 69 3.90 1.67 -9.14
N GLN A 70 4.65 0.95 -9.97
CA GLN A 70 4.09 -0.19 -10.69
C GLN A 70 3.58 -1.27 -9.73
N TYR A 71 4.37 -1.55 -8.71
CA TYR A 71 3.99 -2.54 -7.69
C TYR A 71 2.69 -2.12 -7.00
N LEU A 72 2.60 -0.84 -6.64
CA LEU A 72 1.40 -0.31 -5.99
C LEU A 72 0.18 -0.35 -6.91
N GLN A 73 0.38 -0.08 -8.19
CA GLN A 73 -0.72 -0.15 -9.16
C GLN A 73 -1.27 -1.56 -9.29
N ILE A 74 -0.39 -2.56 -9.23
CA ILE A 74 -0.82 -3.94 -9.26
C ILE A 74 -1.63 -4.26 -8.00
N MET A 75 -1.17 -3.79 -6.84
CA MET A 75 -1.92 -3.96 -5.60
C MET A 75 -3.30 -3.32 -5.69
N ASP A 76 -3.37 -2.13 -6.26
CA ASP A 76 -4.65 -1.43 -6.40
C ASP A 76 -5.61 -2.21 -7.28
N LYS A 77 -5.11 -2.75 -8.38
CA LYS A 77 -5.93 -3.58 -9.26
C LYS A 77 -6.43 -4.83 -8.55
N ASP A 78 -5.55 -5.49 -7.80
CA ASP A 78 -5.94 -6.68 -7.06
C ASP A 78 -7.00 -6.34 -6.03
N LEU A 79 -6.86 -5.21 -5.36
CA LEU A 79 -7.85 -4.79 -4.38
C LEU A 79 -9.22 -4.56 -5.02
N ASN A 80 -9.24 -3.98 -6.20
CA ASN A 80 -10.48 -3.65 -6.89
C ASN A 80 -11.08 -4.80 -7.67
N LYS A 81 -10.36 -5.91 -7.80
CA LYS A 81 -10.85 -7.08 -8.52
C LYS A 81 -11.88 -7.87 -7.78
N THR A 82 -12.16 -7.48 -6.58
CA THR A 82 -13.00 -8.31 -5.77
C THR A 82 -14.39 -8.45 -6.30
N ARG A 83 -14.73 -7.89 -7.15
CA ARG A 83 -15.96 -8.14 -7.55
C ARG A 83 -16.18 -9.08 -8.46
N ASN A 84 -16.00 -9.41 -8.74
CA ASN A 84 -16.04 -10.17 -9.58
C ASN A 84 -16.55 -11.19 -9.54
N LYS A 85 -16.81 -11.38 -9.75
CA LYS A 85 -17.20 -12.22 -9.91
C LYS A 85 -17.44 -13.04 -9.34
N ASN A 86 -17.53 -13.35 -9.28
CA ASN A 86 -17.74 -14.21 -8.71
C ASN A 86 -17.57 -14.29 -7.61
N GLU A 87 -17.40 -13.56 -7.21
CA GLU A 87 -17.31 -13.58 -6.24
C GLU A 87 -18.03 -13.49 -5.71
#